data_f0c6388e3b41b3b617f444c0cd04a70c
#
_entry.id   f0c6388e3b41b3b617f444c0cd04a70c
#
_cell.length_a   1.000
_cell.length_b   1.000
_cell.length_c   1.000
_cell.angle_alpha   90.00
_cell.angle_beta   90.00
_cell.angle_gamma   90.00
#
_symmetry.space_group_name_H-M   'P 1'
#
loop_
_entity.id
_entity.type
_entity.pdbx_description
1 polymer ?
#
loop_
_entity_poly.entity_id
_entity_poly.type
_entity_poly.pdbx_seq_one_letter_code
_entity_poly.pdbx_strand_id
1 'polypeptide(L)'
;MEKESKECVMFYNVENFFPPDEKFSKGESKKLSGLKRWNEWRYRHKIHRISSVFEYFREENGSLPMLIGLAEIANNEVLEDLLSHPVFEENYAFVHYDSLDERGVDTALLYDKTKIKYLDSDTISFIFELEEEGKEEMDTTRDVLQCRVEYEGEEMTVFVLHLPSKREQDINQSKRDYILHSVKERVLELTKHQKEPVMILGDFNENPYAENINFLLYHDGLDKLLENPFINLYTQRNFSTFYQKQGLLFDQIILS
;
A
#
# COMPACT_ATOMS: atom_id res chain seq x y z
N MET A 1 -33.89 -6.84 13.33
CA MET A 1 -32.99 -6.84 12.16
C MET A 1 -31.61 -6.65 12.73
N GLU A 2 -30.85 -7.71 12.83
CA GLU A 2 -29.41 -7.61 13.10
C GLU A 2 -28.80 -6.79 11.95
N LYS A 3 -28.09 -5.72 12.27
CA LYS A 3 -27.26 -5.03 11.30
C LYS A 3 -26.21 -6.07 10.90
N GLU A 4 -26.24 -6.56 9.66
CA GLU A 4 -25.10 -7.27 9.10
C GLU A 4 -23.87 -6.40 9.35
N SER A 5 -22.92 -6.90 10.11
CA SER A 5 -21.65 -6.21 10.32
C SER A 5 -20.93 -6.22 8.98
N LYS A 6 -20.89 -5.07 8.33
CA LYS A 6 -20.14 -4.92 7.09
C LYS A 6 -18.66 -4.90 7.44
N GLU A 7 -17.92 -5.87 6.94
CA GLU A 7 -16.47 -5.84 7.07
C GLU A 7 -15.87 -4.77 6.14
N CYS A 8 -14.84 -4.11 6.64
CA CYS A 8 -14.17 -3.03 5.92
C CYS A 8 -12.73 -3.39 5.60
N VAL A 9 -12.24 -2.81 4.52
CA VAL A 9 -10.83 -2.83 4.12
C VAL A 9 -10.36 -1.39 3.97
N MET A 10 -9.13 -1.10 4.34
CA MET A 10 -8.54 0.23 4.28
C MET A 10 -7.17 0.19 3.60
N PHE A 11 -6.84 1.26 2.87
CA PHE A 11 -5.46 1.60 2.53
C PHE A 11 -5.12 2.98 3.08
N TYR A 12 -3.89 3.13 3.61
CA TYR A 12 -3.43 4.39 4.18
C TYR A 12 -1.93 4.58 3.97
N ASN A 13 -1.54 5.57 3.16
CA ASN A 13 -0.17 6.05 3.10
C ASN A 13 0.11 6.91 4.34
N VAL A 14 0.96 6.42 5.24
CA VAL A 14 1.25 7.08 6.53
C VAL A 14 2.36 8.10 6.47
N GLU A 15 2.92 8.37 5.29
CA GLU A 15 3.95 9.40 5.04
C GLU A 15 5.23 9.24 5.88
N ASN A 16 6.26 8.56 5.35
CA ASN A 16 7.58 8.47 5.98
C ASN A 16 7.56 8.06 7.46
N PHE A 17 7.07 6.85 7.74
CA PHE A 17 7.01 6.33 9.11
C PHE A 17 8.31 5.62 9.47
N PHE A 18 9.28 6.41 9.97
CA PHE A 18 10.61 5.99 10.40
C PHE A 18 10.72 5.97 11.92
N PRO A 19 11.58 5.12 12.50
CA PRO A 19 11.93 5.22 13.91
C PRO A 19 12.68 6.53 14.20
N PRO A 20 12.78 6.95 15.48
CA PRO A 20 13.43 8.22 15.85
C PRO A 20 14.92 8.23 15.56
N ASP A 21 15.50 9.44 15.41
CA ASP A 21 16.91 9.65 15.02
C ASP A 21 17.95 8.93 15.87
N GLU A 22 17.68 8.70 17.13
CA GLU A 22 18.60 8.07 18.07
C GLU A 22 18.79 6.57 17.79
N LYS A 23 17.85 5.95 17.10
CA LYS A 23 17.85 4.53 16.73
C LYS A 23 18.43 4.25 15.34
N PHE A 24 18.63 5.28 14.53
CA PHE A 24 19.26 5.13 13.21
C PHE A 24 20.78 5.14 13.33
N SER A 25 21.45 4.13 12.80
CA SER A 25 22.90 4.13 12.62
C SER A 25 23.33 5.31 11.74
N LYS A 26 24.39 5.99 12.15
CA LYS A 26 24.94 7.15 11.44
C LYS A 26 25.31 6.77 10.00
N GLY A 27 24.54 7.22 9.02
CA GLY A 27 24.94 7.13 7.61
C GLY A 27 23.87 6.79 6.62
N GLU A 28 22.72 6.26 7.02
CA GLU A 28 21.72 5.73 6.09
C GLU A 28 20.51 6.65 5.91
N SER A 29 20.22 6.88 4.69
CA SER A 29 19.00 7.34 3.98
C SER A 29 18.08 8.45 4.52
N LYS A 30 18.27 9.03 5.69
CA LYS A 30 17.46 10.17 6.18
C LYS A 30 17.47 11.40 5.29
N LYS A 31 18.48 11.55 4.45
CA LYS A 31 18.56 12.68 3.50
C LYS A 31 17.42 12.64 2.48
N LEU A 32 16.93 11.44 2.15
CA LEU A 32 15.89 11.23 1.13
C LEU A 32 14.47 11.33 1.68
N SER A 33 14.25 11.07 2.99
CA SER A 33 12.92 11.11 3.61
C SER A 33 12.36 12.53 3.83
N GLY A 34 13.22 13.56 3.77
CA GLY A 34 12.81 14.95 4.09
C GLY A 34 12.53 15.19 5.58
N LEU A 35 12.65 14.19 6.45
CA LEU A 35 12.44 14.32 7.88
C LEU A 35 13.59 15.10 8.53
N LYS A 36 13.25 16.21 9.20
CA LYS A 36 14.22 17.04 9.93
C LYS A 36 13.94 16.96 11.43
N ARG A 37 15.00 16.76 12.24
CA ARG A 37 14.89 16.68 13.70
C ARG A 37 13.84 15.66 14.15
N TRP A 38 13.88 14.46 13.56
CA TRP A 38 12.95 13.38 13.81
C TRP A 38 13.30 12.69 15.13
N ASN A 39 12.88 13.27 16.26
CA ASN A 39 13.13 12.80 17.61
C ASN A 39 11.97 11.95 18.14
N GLU A 40 12.17 11.34 19.31
CA GLU A 40 11.18 10.48 19.98
C GLU A 40 9.83 11.17 20.16
N TRP A 41 9.80 12.45 20.54
CA TRP A 41 8.53 13.17 20.72
C TRP A 41 7.72 13.25 19.42
N ARG A 42 8.37 13.58 18.29
CA ARG A 42 7.70 13.63 16.98
C ARG A 42 7.24 12.26 16.51
N TYR A 43 8.05 11.26 16.76
CA TYR A 43 7.74 9.87 16.46
C TYR A 43 6.49 9.40 17.22
N ARG A 44 6.44 9.58 18.55
CA ARG A 44 5.27 9.24 19.37
C ARG A 44 4.03 10.04 18.97
N HIS A 45 4.20 11.31 18.65
CA HIS A 45 3.10 12.12 18.15
C HIS A 45 2.58 11.60 16.80
N LYS A 46 3.43 11.10 15.91
CA LYS A 46 3.02 10.49 14.66
C LYS A 46 2.23 9.20 14.88
N ILE A 47 2.70 8.31 15.75
CA ILE A 47 1.95 7.10 16.16
C ILE A 47 0.56 7.49 16.65
N HIS A 48 0.46 8.44 17.56
CA HIS A 48 -0.83 8.91 18.07
C HIS A 48 -1.73 9.43 16.94
N ARG A 49 -1.21 10.22 16.01
CA ARG A 49 -2.00 10.74 14.87
C ARG A 49 -2.48 9.61 13.94
N ILE A 50 -1.62 8.65 13.62
CA ILE A 50 -2.01 7.49 12.82
C ILE A 50 -3.09 6.70 13.56
N SER A 51 -2.89 6.41 14.85
CA SER A 51 -3.85 5.68 15.67
C SER A 51 -5.19 6.41 15.80
N SER A 52 -5.19 7.75 15.86
CA SER A 52 -6.43 8.55 15.90
C SER A 52 -7.29 8.39 14.64
N VAL A 53 -6.69 8.10 13.47
CA VAL A 53 -7.45 7.77 12.25
C VAL A 53 -8.22 6.48 12.45
N PHE A 54 -7.61 5.48 13.07
CA PHE A 54 -8.25 4.19 13.36
C PHE A 54 -9.30 4.32 14.47
N GLU A 55 -9.06 5.13 15.49
CA GLU A 55 -10.06 5.44 16.53
C GLU A 55 -11.30 6.07 15.91
N TYR A 56 -11.12 7.10 15.08
CA TYR A 56 -12.21 7.76 14.36
C TYR A 56 -12.96 6.78 13.43
N PHE A 57 -12.21 5.95 12.68
CA PHE A 57 -12.82 4.94 11.81
C PHE A 57 -13.69 3.97 12.60
N ARG A 58 -13.21 3.49 13.77
CA ARG A 58 -13.96 2.60 14.65
C ARG A 58 -15.22 3.27 15.21
N GLU A 59 -15.13 4.54 15.59
CA GLU A 59 -16.28 5.32 16.07
C GLU A 59 -17.39 5.42 15.02
N GLU A 60 -17.03 5.67 13.77
CA GLU A 60 -17.97 5.80 12.64
C GLU A 60 -18.56 4.46 12.16
N ASN A 61 -17.76 3.40 12.15
CA ASN A 61 -18.12 2.12 11.54
C ASN A 61 -18.43 0.99 12.54
N GLY A 62 -18.12 1.17 13.82
CA GLY A 62 -18.35 0.20 14.90
C GLY A 62 -17.23 -0.83 15.07
N SER A 63 -16.34 -0.99 14.08
CA SER A 63 -15.17 -1.89 14.12
C SER A 63 -14.02 -1.31 13.31
N LEU A 64 -12.81 -1.81 13.54
CA LEU A 64 -11.68 -1.53 12.66
C LEU A 64 -11.77 -2.35 11.36
N PRO A 65 -11.07 -1.92 10.27
CA PRO A 65 -11.01 -2.70 9.05
C PRO A 65 -10.32 -4.05 9.27
N MET A 66 -10.86 -5.13 8.70
CA MET A 66 -10.25 -6.46 8.83
C MET A 66 -8.89 -6.60 8.14
N LEU A 67 -8.67 -5.80 7.07
CA LEU A 67 -7.41 -5.70 6.33
C LEU A 67 -7.05 -4.23 6.15
N ILE A 68 -5.78 -3.89 6.41
CA ILE A 68 -5.27 -2.53 6.28
C ILE A 68 -3.94 -2.58 5.53
N GLY A 69 -3.93 -2.10 4.28
CA GLY A 69 -2.69 -1.84 3.54
C GLY A 69 -2.07 -0.53 4.02
N LEU A 70 -0.78 -0.55 4.31
CA LEU A 70 -0.01 0.65 4.65
C LEU A 70 1.11 0.88 3.65
N ALA A 71 1.46 2.13 3.42
CA ALA A 71 2.65 2.53 2.66
C ALA A 71 3.52 3.53 3.43
N GLU A 72 4.78 3.61 3.03
CA GLU A 72 5.83 4.43 3.63
C GLU A 72 6.23 3.98 5.04
N ILE A 73 6.36 2.68 5.22
CA ILE A 73 6.80 1.98 6.44
C ILE A 73 8.31 1.71 6.34
N ALA A 74 9.07 2.08 7.36
CA ALA A 74 10.52 1.91 7.35
C ALA A 74 11.00 0.52 7.79
N ASN A 75 10.30 -0.14 8.71
CA ASN A 75 10.69 -1.46 9.23
C ASN A 75 9.63 -2.05 10.16
N ASN A 76 9.89 -3.26 10.67
CA ASN A 76 9.00 -3.95 11.60
C ASN A 76 8.82 -3.21 12.93
N GLU A 77 9.86 -2.53 13.44
CA GLU A 77 9.80 -1.82 14.72
C GLU A 77 8.69 -0.77 14.76
N VAL A 78 8.54 0.02 13.68
CA VAL A 78 7.49 1.05 13.63
C VAL A 78 6.08 0.44 13.58
N LEU A 79 5.94 -0.76 13.01
CA LEU A 79 4.67 -1.50 12.99
C LEU A 79 4.34 -2.08 14.36
N GLU A 80 5.33 -2.64 15.05
CA GLU A 80 5.18 -3.14 16.42
C GLU A 80 4.78 -2.00 17.37
N ASP A 81 5.46 -0.86 17.28
CA ASP A 81 5.13 0.34 18.04
C ASP A 81 3.71 0.87 17.73
N LEU A 82 3.28 0.85 16.47
CA LEU A 82 1.93 1.23 16.07
C LEU A 82 0.90 0.26 16.64
N LEU A 83 1.10 -1.05 16.48
CA LEU A 83 0.16 -2.07 16.96
C LEU A 83 0.12 -2.18 18.49
N SER A 84 1.10 -1.63 19.21
CA SER A 84 1.06 -1.50 20.67
C SER A 84 0.02 -0.50 21.17
N HIS A 85 -0.54 0.34 20.26
CA HIS A 85 -1.58 1.30 20.63
C HIS A 85 -2.90 0.58 20.96
N PRO A 86 -3.59 0.97 22.04
CA PRO A 86 -4.81 0.29 22.52
C PRO A 86 -5.94 0.16 21.49
N VAL A 87 -5.96 0.99 20.44
CA VAL A 87 -6.99 0.92 19.40
C VAL A 87 -7.02 -0.43 18.68
N PHE A 88 -5.88 -1.13 18.57
CA PHE A 88 -5.77 -2.43 17.91
C PHE A 88 -6.11 -3.63 18.80
N GLU A 89 -6.30 -3.43 20.11
CA GLU A 89 -6.78 -4.43 21.10
C GLU A 89 -5.98 -5.76 21.06
N GLU A 90 -4.68 -5.73 20.66
CA GLU A 90 -3.81 -6.89 20.45
C GLU A 90 -4.35 -7.91 19.42
N ASN A 91 -5.40 -7.56 18.68
CA ASN A 91 -6.03 -8.45 17.70
C ASN A 91 -5.34 -8.41 16.33
N TYR A 92 -4.47 -7.43 16.07
CA TYR A 92 -3.81 -7.28 14.78
C TYR A 92 -2.44 -7.95 14.74
N ALA A 93 -2.09 -8.41 13.55
CA ALA A 93 -0.75 -8.76 13.16
C ALA A 93 -0.42 -8.09 11.82
N PHE A 94 0.83 -8.18 11.39
CA PHE A 94 1.26 -7.58 10.13
C PHE A 94 2.16 -8.53 9.32
N VAL A 95 2.24 -8.23 8.03
CA VAL A 95 3.22 -8.77 7.09
C VAL A 95 3.97 -7.59 6.47
N HIS A 96 5.29 -7.64 6.50
CA HIS A 96 6.17 -6.62 5.95
C HIS A 96 7.51 -7.23 5.55
N TYR A 97 8.09 -6.75 4.46
CA TYR A 97 9.41 -7.11 3.96
C TYR A 97 10.18 -5.83 3.65
N ASP A 98 11.46 -5.81 3.99
CA ASP A 98 12.37 -4.75 3.58
C ASP A 98 12.70 -4.93 2.09
N SER A 99 12.52 -3.90 1.28
CA SER A 99 12.90 -3.87 -0.13
C SER A 99 14.23 -3.16 -0.36
N LEU A 100 14.62 -3.07 -1.63
CA LEU A 100 15.81 -2.33 -2.04
C LEU A 100 15.53 -0.84 -2.33
N ASP A 101 14.37 -0.30 -1.92
CA ASP A 101 14.05 1.13 -2.12
C ASP A 101 15.07 2.03 -1.43
N GLU A 102 15.68 2.96 -2.20
CA GLU A 102 16.75 3.84 -1.69
C GLU A 102 16.29 4.75 -0.54
N ARG A 103 15.00 5.02 -0.43
CA ARG A 103 14.42 5.81 0.67
C ARG A 103 14.25 4.96 1.94
N GLY A 104 14.33 3.63 1.83
CA GLY A 104 14.08 2.70 2.94
C GLY A 104 12.64 2.80 3.45
N VAL A 105 11.67 2.83 2.55
CA VAL A 105 10.23 2.81 2.88
C VAL A 105 9.51 1.78 2.02
N ASP A 106 8.69 0.99 2.64
CA ASP A 106 8.02 -0.16 2.06
C ASP A 106 6.52 -0.15 2.30
N THR A 107 5.87 -1.25 1.94
CA THR A 107 4.47 -1.51 2.21
C THR A 107 4.30 -2.55 3.31
N ALA A 108 3.14 -2.56 3.95
CA ALA A 108 2.76 -3.57 4.91
C ALA A 108 1.27 -3.90 4.80
N LEU A 109 0.90 -5.12 5.18
CA LEU A 109 -0.47 -5.54 5.38
C LEU A 109 -0.70 -5.82 6.86
N LEU A 110 -1.61 -5.08 7.50
CA LEU A 110 -2.13 -5.40 8.82
C LEU A 110 -3.43 -6.18 8.66
N TYR A 111 -3.66 -7.16 9.52
CA TYR A 111 -4.88 -7.96 9.50
C TYR A 111 -5.38 -8.31 10.90
N ASP A 112 -6.69 -8.33 11.05
CA ASP A 112 -7.38 -8.76 12.28
C ASP A 112 -7.31 -10.29 12.39
N LYS A 113 -6.52 -10.82 13.33
CA LYS A 113 -6.32 -12.25 13.57
C LYS A 113 -7.60 -12.99 13.99
N THR A 114 -8.62 -12.27 14.42
CA THR A 114 -9.90 -12.86 14.82
C THR A 114 -10.80 -13.18 13.63
N LYS A 115 -10.53 -12.57 12.47
CA LYS A 115 -11.32 -12.69 11.25
C LYS A 115 -10.53 -13.28 10.09
N ILE A 116 -9.27 -12.94 9.99
CA ILE A 116 -8.38 -13.30 8.88
C ILE A 116 -7.37 -14.34 9.35
N LYS A 117 -7.29 -15.43 8.63
CA LYS A 117 -6.22 -16.42 8.77
C LYS A 117 -5.16 -16.13 7.72
N TYR A 118 -3.98 -15.77 8.17
CA TYR A 118 -2.80 -15.66 7.31
C TYR A 118 -2.35 -17.04 6.83
N LEU A 119 -2.06 -17.19 5.53
CA LEU A 119 -1.59 -18.43 4.92
C LEU A 119 -0.12 -18.36 4.55
N ASP A 120 0.23 -17.47 3.63
CA ASP A 120 1.60 -17.22 3.18
C ASP A 120 1.75 -15.81 2.58
N SER A 121 2.99 -15.41 2.28
CA SER A 121 3.29 -14.15 1.60
C SER A 121 4.60 -14.21 0.85
N ASP A 122 4.72 -13.35 -0.16
CA ASP A 122 5.90 -13.16 -0.99
C ASP A 122 5.98 -11.71 -1.46
N THR A 123 7.07 -11.34 -2.13
CA THR A 123 7.24 -10.02 -2.74
C THR A 123 7.53 -10.14 -4.23
N ILE A 124 7.08 -9.15 -5.00
CA ILE A 124 7.50 -8.96 -6.39
C ILE A 124 8.47 -7.79 -6.40
N SER A 125 9.75 -8.09 -6.59
CA SER A 125 10.83 -7.10 -6.57
C SER A 125 11.15 -6.60 -7.98
N PHE A 126 11.56 -5.33 -8.09
CA PHE A 126 11.85 -4.66 -9.35
C PHE A 126 13.23 -4.02 -9.32
N ILE A 127 14.03 -4.32 -10.34
CA ILE A 127 15.34 -3.72 -10.56
C ILE A 127 15.33 -3.15 -11.99
N PHE A 128 15.68 -1.87 -12.11
CA PHE A 128 15.74 -1.16 -13.39
C PHE A 128 17.21 -0.84 -13.73
N GLU A 129 17.62 -1.18 -14.92
CA GLU A 129 18.93 -0.80 -15.42
C GLU A 129 18.86 0.63 -15.99
N LEU A 130 19.70 1.52 -15.47
CA LEU A 130 19.87 2.87 -16.01
C LEU A 130 21.19 2.93 -16.78
N GLU A 131 21.12 3.31 -18.04
CA GLU A 131 22.31 3.67 -18.84
C GLU A 131 22.54 5.18 -18.73
N GLU A 132 23.35 5.64 -17.79
CA GLU A 132 23.83 7.03 -17.75
C GLU A 132 25.34 7.09 -18.03
N GLU A 133 25.72 7.80 -19.08
CA GLU A 133 27.12 8.12 -19.46
C GLU A 133 28.11 6.94 -19.45
N GLY A 134 27.65 5.73 -19.83
CA GLY A 134 28.50 4.54 -19.90
C GLY A 134 28.80 3.89 -18.55
N LYS A 135 28.02 4.20 -17.53
CA LYS A 135 27.95 3.48 -16.26
C LYS A 135 26.61 2.76 -16.16
N GLU A 136 26.66 1.49 -15.85
CA GLU A 136 25.50 0.72 -15.44
C GLU A 136 25.17 1.10 -14.00
N GLU A 137 24.13 1.91 -13.78
CA GLU A 137 23.55 2.14 -12.47
C GLU A 137 22.26 1.34 -12.35
N MET A 138 22.10 0.66 -11.22
CA MET A 138 20.87 -0.08 -10.91
C MET A 138 19.96 0.84 -10.08
N ASP A 139 18.76 1.08 -10.58
CA ASP A 139 17.71 1.78 -9.85
C ASP A 139 16.71 0.77 -9.31
N THR A 140 16.33 0.93 -8.09
CA THR A 140 15.42 0.03 -7.37
C THR A 140 14.17 0.77 -6.90
N THR A 141 13.12 0.04 -6.64
CA THR A 141 11.89 0.59 -6.07
C THR A 141 11.34 -0.38 -5.03
N ARG A 142 10.27 0.04 -4.37
CA ARG A 142 9.57 -0.78 -3.39
C ARG A 142 9.01 -2.02 -4.05
N ASP A 143 9.08 -3.10 -3.32
CA ASP A 143 8.44 -4.35 -3.72
C ASP A 143 6.91 -4.22 -3.67
N VAL A 144 6.24 -5.00 -4.48
CA VAL A 144 4.81 -5.26 -4.31
C VAL A 144 4.66 -6.43 -3.35
N LEU A 145 4.03 -6.19 -2.20
CA LEU A 145 3.74 -7.22 -1.22
C LEU A 145 2.54 -8.06 -1.71
N GLN A 146 2.68 -9.37 -1.75
CA GLN A 146 1.63 -10.33 -2.02
C GLN A 146 1.36 -11.17 -0.78
N CYS A 147 0.12 -11.23 -0.29
CA CYS A 147 -0.28 -12.03 0.86
C CYS A 147 -1.46 -12.92 0.48
N ARG A 148 -1.39 -14.20 0.82
CA ARG A 148 -2.55 -15.11 0.76
C ARG A 148 -3.16 -15.20 2.15
N VAL A 149 -4.46 -15.00 2.19
CA VAL A 149 -5.25 -15.00 3.42
C VAL A 149 -6.55 -15.77 3.21
N GLU A 150 -7.15 -16.24 4.30
CA GLU A 150 -8.46 -16.87 4.29
C GLU A 150 -9.43 -16.04 5.14
N TYR A 151 -10.60 -15.76 4.58
CA TYR A 151 -11.71 -15.10 5.25
C TYR A 151 -12.97 -15.97 5.08
N GLU A 152 -13.62 -16.36 6.17
CA GLU A 152 -14.83 -17.20 6.19
C GLU A 152 -14.70 -18.53 5.38
N GLY A 153 -13.49 -19.07 5.30
CA GLY A 153 -13.19 -20.31 4.58
C GLY A 153 -12.86 -20.13 3.09
N GLU A 154 -12.88 -18.89 2.59
CA GLU A 154 -12.50 -18.57 1.21
C GLU A 154 -11.10 -17.96 1.19
N GLU A 155 -10.21 -18.55 0.39
CA GLU A 155 -8.85 -18.02 0.19
C GLU A 155 -8.87 -16.88 -0.82
N MET A 156 -8.05 -15.86 -0.57
CA MET A 156 -7.84 -14.73 -1.47
C MET A 156 -6.39 -14.24 -1.43
N THR A 157 -5.95 -13.63 -2.54
CA THR A 157 -4.66 -12.93 -2.58
C THR A 157 -4.86 -11.42 -2.47
N VAL A 158 -4.12 -10.82 -1.55
CA VAL A 158 -4.08 -9.37 -1.32
C VAL A 158 -2.72 -8.84 -1.75
N PHE A 159 -2.71 -7.88 -2.68
CA PHE A 159 -1.52 -7.12 -3.02
C PHE A 159 -1.54 -5.78 -2.30
N VAL A 160 -0.39 -5.37 -1.76
CA VAL A 160 -0.18 -4.01 -1.27
C VAL A 160 0.97 -3.38 -2.04
N LEU A 161 0.71 -2.24 -2.67
CA LEU A 161 1.70 -1.56 -3.51
C LEU A 161 1.81 -0.06 -3.20
N HIS A 162 2.98 0.50 -3.51
CA HIS A 162 3.21 1.94 -3.54
C HIS A 162 4.07 2.27 -4.74
N LEU A 163 3.45 2.70 -5.83
CA LEU A 163 4.13 2.96 -7.10
C LEU A 163 5.02 4.22 -7.04
N PRO A 164 6.06 4.29 -7.89
CA PRO A 164 6.94 5.45 -7.98
C PRO A 164 6.17 6.74 -8.27
N SER A 165 6.50 7.80 -7.51
CA SER A 165 5.78 9.07 -7.57
C SER A 165 5.97 9.83 -8.88
N LYS A 166 4.98 10.67 -9.23
CA LYS A 166 5.03 11.61 -10.36
C LYS A 166 5.91 12.81 -10.04
N ARG A 167 7.21 12.66 -10.15
CA ARG A 167 8.18 13.75 -9.99
C ARG A 167 8.80 14.10 -11.35
N GLU A 168 9.39 15.29 -11.46
CA GLU A 168 10.26 15.68 -12.58
C GLU A 168 9.67 15.38 -13.97
N GLN A 169 8.47 15.90 -14.24
CA GLN A 169 7.74 15.69 -15.50
C GLN A 169 7.36 14.23 -15.75
N ASP A 170 7.14 13.46 -14.67
CA ASP A 170 6.69 12.08 -14.71
C ASP A 170 7.73 11.07 -15.25
N ILE A 171 9.00 11.30 -14.95
CA ILE A 171 10.11 10.40 -15.33
C ILE A 171 9.87 8.92 -14.93
N ASN A 172 9.05 8.68 -13.91
CA ASN A 172 8.77 7.34 -13.41
C ASN A 172 7.56 6.65 -14.08
N GLN A 173 6.97 7.21 -15.11
CA GLN A 173 5.81 6.59 -15.76
C GLN A 173 6.13 5.18 -16.26
N SER A 174 7.23 4.98 -16.95
CA SER A 174 7.64 3.67 -17.48
C SER A 174 7.84 2.61 -16.38
N LYS A 175 8.34 3.02 -15.22
CA LYS A 175 8.46 2.13 -14.05
C LYS A 175 7.10 1.70 -13.51
N ARG A 176 6.15 2.66 -13.38
CA ARG A 176 4.78 2.34 -12.95
C ARG A 176 4.09 1.39 -13.93
N ASP A 177 4.25 1.64 -15.23
CA ASP A 177 3.67 0.81 -16.28
C ASP A 177 4.22 -0.62 -16.22
N TYR A 178 5.53 -0.77 -16.03
CA TYR A 178 6.19 -2.08 -15.90
C TYR A 178 5.72 -2.83 -14.66
N ILE A 179 5.64 -2.16 -13.49
CA ILE A 179 5.15 -2.76 -12.24
C ILE A 179 3.70 -3.22 -12.41
N LEU A 180 2.83 -2.37 -12.95
CA LEU A 180 1.42 -2.71 -13.16
C LEU A 180 1.25 -3.84 -14.18
N HIS A 181 2.13 -3.95 -15.18
CA HIS A 181 2.14 -5.07 -16.10
C HIS A 181 2.45 -6.39 -15.38
N SER A 182 3.49 -6.40 -14.56
CA SER A 182 3.87 -7.59 -13.78
C SER A 182 2.78 -8.00 -12.78
N VAL A 183 2.16 -7.03 -12.10
CA VAL A 183 1.02 -7.30 -11.21
C VAL A 183 -0.16 -7.88 -12.00
N LYS A 184 -0.46 -7.35 -13.18
CA LYS A 184 -1.55 -7.86 -14.02
C LYS A 184 -1.31 -9.30 -14.46
N GLU A 185 -0.10 -9.66 -14.87
CA GLU A 185 0.23 -11.05 -15.21
C GLU A 185 -0.02 -12.00 -14.03
N ARG A 186 0.39 -11.58 -12.84
CA ARG A 186 0.14 -12.37 -11.64
C ARG A 186 -1.35 -12.47 -11.29
N VAL A 187 -2.10 -11.39 -11.43
CA VAL A 187 -3.57 -11.36 -11.26
C VAL A 187 -4.25 -12.30 -12.26
N LEU A 188 -3.82 -12.31 -13.52
CA LEU A 188 -4.36 -13.21 -14.55
C LEU A 188 -4.13 -14.67 -14.18
N GLU A 189 -2.95 -15.01 -13.68
CA GLU A 189 -2.65 -16.36 -13.20
C GLU A 189 -3.61 -16.78 -12.08
N LEU A 190 -3.77 -15.93 -11.05
CA LEU A 190 -4.61 -16.20 -9.89
C LEU A 190 -6.09 -16.30 -10.27
N THR A 191 -6.63 -15.34 -10.99
CA THR A 191 -8.07 -15.24 -11.27
C THR A 191 -8.53 -16.23 -12.34
N LYS A 192 -7.79 -16.37 -13.45
CA LYS A 192 -8.20 -17.22 -14.58
C LYS A 192 -7.81 -18.68 -14.41
N HIS A 193 -6.63 -18.95 -13.88
CA HIS A 193 -6.12 -20.32 -13.75
C HIS A 193 -6.44 -20.94 -12.40
N GLN A 194 -6.36 -20.20 -11.31
CA GLN A 194 -6.59 -20.70 -9.95
C GLN A 194 -7.99 -20.38 -9.43
N LYS A 195 -8.71 -19.43 -10.07
CA LYS A 195 -10.02 -18.91 -9.64
C LYS A 195 -9.99 -18.32 -8.24
N GLU A 196 -8.85 -17.80 -7.85
CA GLU A 196 -8.63 -17.18 -6.56
C GLU A 196 -9.02 -15.69 -6.61
N PRO A 197 -9.87 -15.19 -5.71
CA PRO A 197 -10.18 -13.77 -5.62
C PRO A 197 -8.93 -12.95 -5.32
N VAL A 198 -8.87 -11.75 -5.90
CA VAL A 198 -7.75 -10.84 -5.75
C VAL A 198 -8.22 -9.47 -5.28
N MET A 199 -7.46 -8.87 -4.37
CA MET A 199 -7.60 -7.49 -3.93
C MET A 199 -6.27 -6.78 -4.06
N ILE A 200 -6.26 -5.55 -4.61
CA ILE A 200 -5.07 -4.72 -4.74
C ILE A 200 -5.31 -3.43 -3.96
N LEU A 201 -4.49 -3.19 -2.94
CA LEU A 201 -4.51 -2.00 -2.10
C LEU A 201 -3.28 -1.15 -2.42
N GLY A 202 -3.41 0.15 -2.62
CA GLY A 202 -2.18 0.90 -2.82
C GLY A 202 -2.32 2.39 -3.07
N ASP A 203 -1.16 3.06 -2.95
CA ASP A 203 -0.88 4.35 -3.55
C ASP A 203 -0.35 4.10 -4.97
N PHE A 204 -1.22 4.23 -5.93
CA PHE A 204 -0.90 3.99 -7.34
C PHE A 204 -0.12 5.17 -7.96
N ASN A 205 -0.06 6.31 -7.28
CA ASN A 205 0.44 7.56 -7.87
C ASN A 205 -0.20 7.90 -9.23
N GLU A 206 -1.39 7.33 -9.49
CA GLU A 206 -2.22 7.51 -10.68
C GLU A 206 -3.68 7.72 -10.29
N ASN A 207 -4.40 8.56 -11.04
CA ASN A 207 -5.85 8.66 -10.86
C ASN A 207 -6.57 7.44 -11.42
N PRO A 208 -7.80 7.11 -10.95
CA PRO A 208 -8.54 5.91 -11.39
C PRO A 208 -8.82 5.81 -12.89
N TYR A 209 -8.74 6.92 -13.63
CA TYR A 209 -8.93 6.96 -15.09
C TYR A 209 -7.62 6.94 -15.88
N ALA A 210 -6.47 6.79 -15.24
CA ALA A 210 -5.20 6.72 -15.94
C ALA A 210 -5.15 5.50 -16.87
N GLU A 211 -4.44 5.64 -17.99
CA GLU A 211 -4.36 4.59 -19.01
C GLU A 211 -3.80 3.28 -18.46
N ASN A 212 -2.76 3.36 -17.63
CA ASN A 212 -2.15 2.20 -17.00
C ASN A 212 -3.05 1.56 -15.91
N ILE A 213 -3.88 2.33 -15.21
CA ILE A 213 -4.91 1.76 -14.34
C ILE A 213 -5.95 1.04 -15.19
N ASN A 214 -6.43 1.66 -16.27
CA ASN A 214 -7.37 1.01 -17.18
C ASN A 214 -6.79 -0.26 -17.81
N PHE A 215 -5.49 -0.26 -18.15
CA PHE A 215 -4.78 -1.46 -18.62
C PHE A 215 -4.82 -2.59 -17.58
N LEU A 216 -4.67 -2.29 -16.29
CA LEU A 216 -4.76 -3.29 -15.21
C LEU A 216 -6.17 -3.90 -15.11
N LEU A 217 -7.23 -3.11 -15.35
CA LEU A 217 -8.62 -3.53 -15.15
C LEU A 217 -9.16 -4.48 -16.22
N TYR A 218 -8.56 -4.54 -17.41
CA TYR A 218 -9.08 -5.32 -18.53
C TYR A 218 -8.06 -6.31 -19.08
N HIS A 219 -8.54 -7.50 -19.46
CA HIS A 219 -7.78 -8.46 -20.26
C HIS A 219 -8.06 -8.22 -21.74
N ASP A 220 -7.01 -8.14 -22.55
CA ASP A 220 -7.07 -7.91 -24.01
C ASP A 220 -7.96 -6.72 -24.44
N GLY A 221 -8.15 -5.76 -23.52
CA GLY A 221 -8.91 -4.53 -23.77
C GLY A 221 -10.44 -4.69 -23.77
N LEU A 222 -10.98 -5.89 -23.61
CA LEU A 222 -12.41 -6.17 -23.71
C LEU A 222 -12.98 -6.85 -22.46
N ASP A 223 -12.32 -7.87 -21.96
CA ASP A 223 -12.82 -8.63 -20.82
C ASP A 223 -12.43 -7.93 -19.51
N LYS A 224 -13.42 -7.57 -18.71
CA LYS A 224 -13.18 -6.98 -17.39
C LYS A 224 -12.54 -8.03 -16.48
N LEU A 225 -11.33 -7.74 -16.02
CA LEU A 225 -10.55 -8.58 -15.11
C LEU A 225 -10.74 -8.16 -13.66
N LEU A 226 -10.73 -6.85 -13.41
CA LEU A 226 -10.83 -6.25 -12.09
C LEU A 226 -11.84 -5.09 -12.11
N GLU A 227 -12.35 -4.75 -10.92
CA GLU A 227 -13.22 -3.61 -10.69
C GLU A 227 -12.52 -2.57 -9.81
N ASN A 228 -12.60 -1.30 -10.23
CA ASN A 228 -12.10 -0.18 -9.44
C ASN A 228 -13.28 0.71 -8.98
N PRO A 229 -13.78 0.52 -7.75
CA PRO A 229 -14.88 1.34 -7.22
C PRO A 229 -14.48 2.81 -7.00
N PHE A 230 -13.17 3.11 -6.94
CA PHE A 230 -12.64 4.45 -6.77
C PHE A 230 -12.87 5.36 -7.99
N ILE A 231 -13.18 4.80 -9.16
CA ILE A 231 -13.67 5.55 -10.34
C ILE A 231 -14.89 6.39 -9.97
N ASN A 232 -15.86 5.81 -9.27
CA ASN A 232 -17.06 6.51 -8.84
C ASN A 232 -16.75 7.58 -7.78
N LEU A 233 -15.87 7.28 -6.83
CA LEU A 233 -15.44 8.23 -5.81
C LEU A 233 -14.75 9.45 -6.43
N TYR A 234 -13.85 9.23 -7.37
CA TYR A 234 -13.18 10.31 -8.09
C TYR A 234 -14.16 11.21 -8.85
N THR A 235 -15.15 10.60 -9.52
CA THR A 235 -16.22 11.33 -10.23
C THR A 235 -17.04 12.20 -9.27
N GLN A 236 -17.25 11.73 -8.04
CA GLN A 236 -17.93 12.47 -6.97
C GLN A 236 -17.01 13.48 -6.25
N ARG A 237 -15.80 13.71 -6.77
CA ARG A 237 -14.79 14.61 -6.21
C ARG A 237 -14.28 14.23 -4.82
N ASN A 238 -14.21 12.93 -4.54
CA ASN A 238 -13.47 12.43 -3.40
C ASN A 238 -12.00 12.26 -3.82
N PHE A 239 -11.09 12.81 -3.06
CA PHE A 239 -9.66 12.84 -3.36
C PHE A 239 -8.86 12.40 -2.14
N SER A 240 -7.76 11.67 -2.35
CA SER A 240 -6.83 11.30 -1.28
C SER A 240 -5.74 12.35 -1.07
N THR A 241 -5.43 13.16 -2.10
CA THR A 241 -4.42 14.22 -1.98
C THR A 241 -4.71 15.40 -2.94
N PHE A 242 -3.95 16.48 -2.80
CA PHE A 242 -4.07 17.65 -3.65
C PHE A 242 -2.69 18.11 -4.15
N TYR A 243 -2.61 18.42 -5.44
CA TYR A 243 -1.46 19.08 -6.03
C TYR A 243 -1.90 20.33 -6.79
N GLN A 244 -1.35 21.49 -6.45
CA GLN A 244 -1.68 22.80 -7.08
C GLN A 244 -3.21 23.03 -7.21
N LYS A 245 -4.00 22.74 -6.17
CA LYS A 245 -5.46 22.82 -6.12
C LYS A 245 -6.23 21.77 -6.95
N GLN A 246 -5.54 20.89 -7.66
CA GLN A 246 -6.15 19.76 -8.32
C GLN A 246 -6.28 18.60 -7.32
N GLY A 247 -7.49 18.07 -7.15
CA GLY A 247 -7.72 16.88 -6.36
C GLY A 247 -7.25 15.61 -7.11
N LEU A 248 -6.55 14.74 -6.41
CA LEU A 248 -6.01 13.50 -6.92
C LEU A 248 -6.49 12.34 -6.03
N LEU A 249 -6.76 11.20 -6.64
CA LEU A 249 -7.16 9.98 -5.92
C LEU A 249 -6.17 8.86 -6.25
N PHE A 250 -5.03 8.88 -5.57
CA PHE A 250 -3.93 7.94 -5.78
C PHE A 250 -4.06 6.68 -4.95
N ASP A 251 -4.67 6.80 -3.77
CA ASP A 251 -4.96 5.69 -2.88
C ASP A 251 -6.22 4.98 -3.36
N GLN A 252 -6.11 3.73 -3.78
CA GLN A 252 -7.20 2.98 -4.39
C GLN A 252 -7.25 1.54 -3.88
N ILE A 253 -8.44 0.94 -3.94
CA ILE A 253 -8.69 -0.48 -3.70
C ILE A 253 -9.37 -1.04 -4.94
N ILE A 254 -8.75 -2.06 -5.55
CA ILE A 254 -9.19 -2.70 -6.79
C ILE A 254 -9.48 -4.17 -6.48
N LEU A 255 -10.54 -4.72 -7.04
CA LEU A 255 -11.08 -6.05 -6.71
C LEU A 255 -11.29 -6.90 -7.97
N SER A 256 -11.15 -8.24 -7.87
CA SER A 256 -11.56 -9.19 -8.91
C SER A 256 -13.04 -9.57 -8.82
#